data_7395cdf9119a78e716858ffc80fffea8
#
_entry.id   7395cdf9119a78e716858ffc80fffea8
#
_cell.length_a   1.000
_cell.length_b   1.000
_cell.length_c   1.000
_cell.angle_alpha   90.00
_cell.angle_beta   90.00
_cell.angle_gamma   90.00
#
_symmetry.space_group_name_H-M   'P 1'
#
loop_
_entity.id
_entity.type
_entity.pdbx_description
1 polymer ?
#
loop_
_entity_poly.entity_id
_entity_poly.type
_entity_poly.pdbx_seq_one_letter_code
_entity_poly.pdbx_strand_id
1 'polypeptide(L)'
;MRDFSEYVFNLKRKIKVPKEKIIFVCIGSNKVIWDSIGPQVGSILKKKIGKQYVIGDVKSNICSEKDLIEYYSKIKEKYIIAIDSALEKEILHGEIFVTEKPIAMGLGVNKNKGEIGAVGIKIAINKNLVNRKSIEKISENVAKGI
;
A
#
# COMPACT_ATOMS: atom_id res chain seq x y z
N MET A 1 -1.29 13.10 -14.96
CA MET A 1 -1.68 12.19 -13.86
C MET A 1 -2.52 11.05 -14.42
N ARG A 2 -2.19 9.85 -14.05
CA ARG A 2 -3.00 8.69 -14.39
C ARG A 2 -4.29 8.76 -13.61
N ASP A 3 -5.40 8.56 -14.26
CA ASP A 3 -6.65 8.66 -13.58
C ASP A 3 -7.00 7.40 -12.78
N PHE A 4 -8.04 7.53 -11.98
CA PHE A 4 -8.51 6.47 -11.12
C PHE A 4 -9.00 5.24 -11.91
N SER A 5 -9.60 5.45 -13.08
CA SER A 5 -10.09 4.34 -13.90
C SER A 5 -8.95 3.50 -14.47
N GLU A 6 -7.81 4.11 -14.83
CA GLU A 6 -6.62 3.37 -15.25
C GLU A 6 -6.08 2.50 -14.10
N TYR A 7 -6.02 3.04 -12.89
CA TYR A 7 -5.63 2.29 -11.71
C TYR A 7 -6.53 1.05 -11.50
N VAL A 8 -7.84 1.25 -11.49
CA VAL A 8 -8.81 0.16 -11.29
C VAL A 8 -8.68 -0.89 -12.39
N PHE A 9 -8.55 -0.46 -13.64
CA PHE A 9 -8.38 -1.36 -14.77
C PHE A 9 -7.11 -2.21 -14.63
N ASN A 10 -5.99 -1.58 -14.32
CA ASN A 10 -4.72 -2.29 -14.14
C ASN A 10 -4.77 -3.27 -12.98
N LEU A 11 -5.38 -2.87 -11.88
CA LEU A 11 -5.52 -3.73 -10.71
C LEU A 11 -6.33 -4.99 -11.04
N LYS A 12 -7.49 -4.83 -11.66
CA LYS A 12 -8.34 -5.96 -12.06
C LYS A 12 -7.65 -6.89 -13.06
N ARG A 13 -6.90 -6.31 -14.00
CA ARG A 13 -6.20 -7.09 -15.02
C ARG A 13 -5.09 -7.96 -14.44
N LYS A 14 -4.38 -7.45 -13.43
CA LYS A 14 -3.20 -8.12 -12.85
C LYS A 14 -3.55 -9.10 -11.74
N ILE A 15 -4.67 -8.91 -11.06
CA ILE A 15 -5.08 -9.79 -9.97
C ILE A 15 -6.10 -10.80 -10.46
N LYS A 16 -5.66 -12.06 -10.59
CA LYS A 16 -6.49 -13.14 -11.15
C LYS A 16 -6.68 -14.31 -10.18
N VAL A 17 -6.50 -14.07 -8.89
CA VAL A 17 -6.68 -15.08 -7.86
C VAL A 17 -7.96 -14.82 -7.07
N PRO A 18 -8.58 -15.87 -6.49
CA PRO A 18 -9.77 -15.70 -5.66
C PRO A 18 -9.49 -14.75 -4.48
N LYS A 19 -10.48 -13.95 -4.11
CA LYS A 19 -10.40 -12.98 -3.03
C LYS A 19 -9.92 -13.61 -1.71
N GLU A 20 -10.37 -14.83 -1.40
CA GLU A 20 -10.01 -15.53 -0.17
C GLU A 20 -8.53 -15.87 -0.07
N LYS A 21 -7.82 -15.87 -1.20
CA LYS A 21 -6.39 -16.16 -1.25
C LYS A 21 -5.52 -14.91 -1.23
N ILE A 22 -6.13 -13.74 -1.21
CA ILE A 22 -5.42 -12.46 -1.23
C ILE A 22 -5.25 -11.95 0.20
N ILE A 23 -4.08 -11.40 0.48
CA ILE A 23 -3.84 -10.59 1.68
C ILE A 23 -3.19 -9.27 1.26
N PHE A 24 -3.73 -8.17 1.75
CA PHE A 24 -3.16 -6.84 1.54
C PHE A 24 -2.19 -6.53 2.68
N VAL A 25 -0.97 -6.17 2.32
CA VAL A 25 0.03 -5.71 3.30
C VAL A 25 0.27 -4.23 3.06
N CYS A 26 -0.19 -3.43 3.99
CA CYS A 26 -0.16 -1.97 3.90
C CYS A 26 1.07 -1.46 4.67
N ILE A 27 2.03 -0.92 3.93
CA ILE A 27 3.37 -0.62 4.42
C ILE A 27 3.52 0.88 4.66
N GLY A 28 4.17 1.22 5.76
CA GLY A 28 4.52 2.59 6.07
C GLY A 28 4.42 2.92 7.55
N SER A 29 4.79 4.14 7.89
CA SER A 29 4.74 4.67 9.25
C SER A 29 3.71 5.80 9.35
N ASN A 30 2.84 5.70 10.32
CA ASN A 30 1.87 6.75 10.63
C ASN A 30 2.52 7.97 11.29
N LYS A 31 3.79 7.86 11.69
CA LYS A 31 4.56 8.94 12.31
C LYS A 31 5.15 9.91 11.29
N VAL A 32 5.22 9.50 10.02
CA VAL A 32 5.81 10.29 8.94
C VAL A 32 4.72 10.52 7.89
N ILE A 33 4.32 11.78 7.70
CA ILE A 33 3.15 12.11 6.87
C ILE A 33 3.27 11.57 5.44
N TRP A 34 4.43 11.67 4.81
CA TRP A 34 4.62 11.18 3.44
C TRP A 34 4.78 9.65 3.36
N ASP A 35 4.82 8.96 4.50
CA ASP A 35 4.90 7.51 4.60
C ASP A 35 3.65 6.89 5.22
N SER A 36 2.60 7.68 5.40
CA SER A 36 1.40 7.25 6.14
C SER A 36 0.27 6.71 5.27
N ILE A 37 0.42 6.71 3.95
CA ILE A 37 -0.65 6.21 3.06
C ILE A 37 -0.96 4.74 3.29
N GLY A 38 0.06 3.89 3.34
CA GLY A 38 -0.13 2.46 3.62
C GLY A 38 -0.97 2.21 4.86
N PRO A 39 -0.56 2.73 6.04
CA PRO A 39 -1.35 2.59 7.27
C PRO A 39 -2.79 3.09 7.14
N GLN A 40 -3.00 4.23 6.49
CA GLN A 40 -4.35 4.78 6.34
C GLN A 40 -5.22 3.94 5.41
N VAL A 41 -4.66 3.48 4.29
CA VAL A 41 -5.35 2.54 3.40
C VAL A 41 -5.71 1.27 4.17
N GLY A 42 -4.78 0.76 4.96
CA GLY A 42 -5.01 -0.43 5.79
C GLY A 42 -6.19 -0.28 6.73
N SER A 43 -6.29 0.85 7.40
CA SER A 43 -7.42 1.13 8.30
C SER A 43 -8.76 1.19 7.54
N ILE A 44 -8.77 1.80 6.37
CA ILE A 44 -9.97 1.88 5.52
C ILE A 44 -10.35 0.49 5.01
N LEU A 45 -9.38 -0.28 4.51
CA LEU A 45 -9.62 -1.63 3.97
C LEU A 45 -10.15 -2.59 5.03
N LYS A 46 -9.63 -2.52 6.26
CA LYS A 46 -10.12 -3.38 7.35
C LYS A 46 -11.61 -3.19 7.60
N LYS A 47 -12.10 -1.97 7.46
CA LYS A 47 -13.53 -1.68 7.58
C LYS A 47 -14.32 -2.10 6.35
N LYS A 48 -13.72 -1.96 5.16
CA LYS A 48 -14.40 -2.23 3.88
C LYS A 48 -14.51 -3.72 3.56
N ILE A 49 -13.45 -4.48 3.75
CA ILE A 49 -13.38 -5.89 3.30
C ILE A 49 -13.13 -6.89 4.43
N GLY A 50 -12.78 -6.41 5.63
CA GLY A 50 -12.54 -7.26 6.80
C GLY A 50 -11.07 -7.33 7.17
N LYS A 51 -10.81 -7.35 8.48
CA LYS A 51 -9.45 -7.37 9.04
C LYS A 51 -8.66 -8.64 8.71
N GLN A 52 -9.35 -9.74 8.38
CA GLN A 52 -8.70 -11.00 8.01
C GLN A 52 -7.94 -10.92 6.69
N TYR A 53 -8.23 -9.92 5.86
CA TYR A 53 -7.60 -9.73 4.55
C TYR A 53 -6.52 -8.66 4.53
N VAL A 54 -6.25 -8.01 5.66
CA VAL A 54 -5.39 -6.82 5.71
C VAL A 54 -4.41 -6.88 6.86
N ILE A 55 -3.14 -6.62 6.57
CA ILE A 55 -2.08 -6.45 7.57
C ILE A 55 -1.53 -5.04 7.44
N GLY A 56 -1.39 -4.34 8.55
CA GLY A 56 -0.93 -2.95 8.60
C GLY A 56 -2.08 -1.96 8.64
N ASP A 57 -2.06 -1.08 9.62
CA ASP A 57 -3.01 0.02 9.78
C ASP A 57 -2.36 1.14 10.63
N VAL A 58 -3.15 2.18 10.97
CA VAL A 58 -2.63 3.33 11.74
C VAL A 58 -2.20 2.97 13.16
N LYS A 59 -2.69 1.86 13.71
CA LYS A 59 -2.33 1.38 15.05
C LYS A 59 -1.18 0.39 15.04
N SER A 60 -1.03 -0.36 13.95
CA SER A 60 -0.03 -1.42 13.80
C SER A 60 0.71 -1.23 12.48
N ASN A 61 1.77 -0.42 12.50
CA ASN A 61 2.53 -0.11 11.31
C ASN A 61 3.42 -1.27 10.88
N ILE A 62 3.51 -1.49 9.58
CA ILE A 62 4.43 -2.45 8.95
C ILE A 62 5.46 -1.66 8.17
N CYS A 63 6.71 -1.65 8.64
CA CYS A 63 7.79 -0.88 8.02
C CYS A 63 8.93 -1.75 7.48
N SER A 64 8.99 -3.03 7.87
CA SER A 64 10.06 -3.94 7.45
C SER A 64 9.61 -5.39 7.53
N GLU A 65 10.42 -6.31 6.99
CA GLU A 65 10.17 -7.75 7.11
C GLU A 65 10.04 -8.20 8.56
N LYS A 66 10.80 -7.58 9.46
CA LYS A 66 10.76 -7.89 10.88
C LYS A 66 9.37 -7.71 11.47
N ASP A 67 8.64 -6.70 11.03
CA ASP A 67 7.28 -6.44 11.50
C ASP A 67 6.28 -7.49 11.01
N LEU A 68 6.63 -8.27 10.00
CA LEU A 68 5.78 -9.32 9.44
C LEU A 68 5.94 -10.68 10.13
N ILE A 69 6.93 -10.86 10.98
CA ILE A 69 7.23 -12.15 11.62
C ILE A 69 6.01 -12.69 12.37
N GLU A 70 5.34 -11.85 13.16
CA GLU A 70 4.16 -12.26 13.91
C GLU A 70 2.95 -12.61 13.03
N TYR A 71 2.96 -12.22 11.75
CA TYR A 71 1.88 -12.49 10.80
C TYR A 71 2.20 -13.64 9.85
N TYR A 72 3.31 -14.35 10.07
CA TYR A 72 3.77 -15.40 9.13
C TYR A 72 2.69 -16.43 8.82
N SER A 73 2.00 -16.93 9.83
CA SER A 73 0.93 -17.92 9.62
C SER A 73 -0.25 -17.37 8.80
N LYS A 74 -0.47 -16.07 8.87
CA LYS A 74 -1.55 -15.40 8.15
C LYS A 74 -1.19 -15.13 6.68
N ILE A 75 0.08 -14.87 6.39
CA ILE A 75 0.53 -14.55 5.03
C ILE A 75 1.05 -15.75 4.26
N LYS A 76 1.39 -16.83 4.95
CA LYS A 76 1.88 -18.06 4.35
C LYS A 76 0.88 -18.58 3.31
N GLU A 77 1.38 -18.90 2.12
CA GLU A 77 0.57 -19.41 1.01
C GLU A 77 -0.51 -18.45 0.50
N LYS A 78 -0.44 -17.18 0.88
CA LYS A 78 -1.33 -16.16 0.36
C LYS A 78 -0.71 -15.39 -0.80
N TYR A 79 -1.58 -14.89 -1.67
CA TYR A 79 -1.20 -13.96 -2.72
C TYR A 79 -1.13 -12.56 -2.12
N ILE A 80 0.07 -12.04 -1.96
CA ILE A 80 0.28 -10.77 -1.27
C ILE A 80 0.22 -9.60 -2.24
N ILE A 81 -0.63 -8.63 -1.94
CA ILE A 81 -0.67 -7.34 -2.61
C ILE A 81 -0.13 -6.31 -1.63
N ALA A 82 1.04 -5.77 -1.93
CA ALA A 82 1.68 -4.78 -1.08
C ALA A 82 1.30 -3.37 -1.50
N ILE A 83 1.02 -2.51 -0.52
CA ILE A 83 0.64 -1.12 -0.73
C ILE A 83 1.63 -0.23 0.02
N ASP A 84 2.30 0.67 -0.69
CA ASP A 84 3.26 1.58 -0.09
C ASP A 84 3.34 2.90 -0.87
N SER A 85 3.77 3.95 -0.20
CA SER A 85 4.11 5.21 -0.86
C SER A 85 5.58 5.22 -1.28
N ALA A 86 5.89 6.00 -2.29
CA ALA A 86 7.26 6.23 -2.73
C ALA A 86 7.46 7.72 -2.98
N LEU A 87 8.60 8.25 -2.55
CA LEU A 87 8.92 9.66 -2.77
C LEU A 87 9.23 9.90 -4.25
N GLU A 88 8.58 10.90 -4.81
CA GLU A 88 8.65 11.21 -6.23
C GLU A 88 8.66 12.71 -6.50
N LYS A 89 8.91 13.07 -7.77
CA LYS A 89 8.84 14.45 -8.25
C LYS A 89 7.42 14.99 -8.16
N GLU A 90 7.30 16.32 -8.08
CA GLU A 90 5.99 16.99 -7.97
C GLU A 90 4.99 16.56 -9.05
N ILE A 91 5.46 16.42 -10.30
CA ILE A 91 4.59 16.04 -11.43
C ILE A 91 3.94 14.67 -11.25
N LEU A 92 4.53 13.79 -10.46
CA LEU A 92 4.01 12.45 -10.22
C LEU A 92 3.15 12.36 -8.94
N HIS A 93 3.11 13.42 -8.14
CA HIS A 93 2.39 13.39 -6.85
C HIS A 93 0.94 12.95 -7.00
N GLY A 94 0.56 11.93 -6.23
CA GLY A 94 -0.79 11.37 -6.23
C GLY A 94 -1.03 10.29 -7.26
N GLU A 95 -0.07 9.99 -8.14
CA GLU A 95 -0.24 8.89 -9.10
C GLU A 95 -0.13 7.53 -8.41
N ILE A 96 -0.92 6.57 -8.90
CA ILE A 96 -0.99 5.21 -8.38
C ILE A 96 -0.51 4.25 -9.46
N PHE A 97 0.53 3.49 -9.13
CA PHE A 97 1.12 2.52 -10.03
C PHE A 97 0.88 1.10 -9.53
N VAL A 98 0.47 0.20 -10.43
CA VAL A 98 0.30 -1.22 -10.13
C VAL A 98 1.42 -1.98 -10.84
N THR A 99 2.21 -2.74 -10.08
CA THR A 99 3.33 -3.52 -10.62
C THR A 99 3.20 -5.01 -10.29
N GLU A 100 3.72 -5.88 -11.14
CA GLU A 100 3.79 -7.33 -10.91
C GLU A 100 5.13 -7.72 -10.26
N LYS A 101 5.71 -6.82 -9.48
CA LYS A 101 7.00 -7.01 -8.81
C LYS A 101 6.85 -6.75 -7.31
N PRO A 102 7.69 -7.40 -6.48
CA PRO A 102 7.73 -7.07 -5.06
C PRO A 102 8.04 -5.60 -4.83
N ILE A 103 7.47 -5.04 -3.77
CA ILE A 103 7.80 -3.70 -3.31
C ILE A 103 8.95 -3.77 -2.33
N ALA A 104 9.96 -2.91 -2.52
CA ALA A 104 11.02 -2.72 -1.55
C ALA A 104 10.51 -1.87 -0.37
N MET A 105 10.56 -2.43 0.82
CA MET A 105 10.12 -1.73 2.03
C MET A 105 11.15 -0.70 2.47
N GLY A 106 10.69 0.45 2.97
CA GLY A 106 11.54 1.49 3.50
C GLY A 106 12.02 2.54 2.51
N LEU A 107 11.56 2.52 1.24
CA LEU A 107 11.95 3.52 0.24
C LEU A 107 11.50 4.93 0.62
N GLY A 108 10.39 5.07 1.32
CA GLY A 108 9.90 6.37 1.79
C GLY A 108 10.81 7.03 2.82
N VAL A 109 11.70 6.26 3.47
CA VAL A 109 12.71 6.74 4.42
C VAL A 109 14.12 6.43 3.94
N ASN A 110 14.30 6.19 2.65
CA ASN A 110 15.56 5.94 1.97
C ASN A 110 16.37 4.77 2.58
N LYS A 111 15.67 3.66 2.89
CA LYS A 111 16.27 2.44 3.42
C LYS A 111 15.72 1.22 2.68
N ASN A 112 16.56 0.20 2.52
CA ASN A 112 16.11 -1.11 2.03
C ASN A 112 15.87 -2.02 3.24
N LYS A 113 14.61 -2.31 3.52
CA LYS A 113 14.18 -3.13 4.66
C LYS A 113 13.48 -4.42 4.22
N GLY A 114 13.82 -4.91 3.03
CA GLY A 114 13.25 -6.11 2.45
C GLY A 114 12.25 -5.84 1.33
N GLU A 115 11.82 -6.90 0.68
CA GLU A 115 10.86 -6.85 -0.43
C GLU A 115 9.68 -7.75 -0.13
N ILE A 116 8.50 -7.34 -0.59
CA ILE A 116 7.28 -8.11 -0.38
C ILE A 116 6.27 -7.91 -1.51
N GLY A 117 5.48 -8.95 -1.76
CA GLY A 117 4.32 -8.91 -2.63
C GLY A 117 4.52 -9.55 -3.98
N ALA A 118 3.45 -10.13 -4.50
CA ALA A 118 3.35 -10.59 -5.89
C ALA A 118 2.93 -9.42 -6.78
N VAL A 119 2.07 -8.54 -6.25
CA VAL A 119 1.66 -7.29 -6.89
C VAL A 119 1.94 -6.15 -5.90
N GLY A 120 2.45 -5.05 -6.42
CA GLY A 120 2.65 -3.83 -5.67
C GLY A 120 1.73 -2.71 -6.14
N ILE A 121 1.15 -2.00 -5.19
CA ILE A 121 0.45 -0.74 -5.44
C ILE A 121 1.31 0.36 -4.83
N LYS A 122 1.95 1.14 -5.70
CA LYS A 122 2.86 2.22 -5.30
C LYS A 122 2.19 3.57 -5.52
N ILE A 123 2.17 4.38 -4.49
CA ILE A 123 1.58 5.71 -4.54
C ILE A 123 2.71 6.74 -4.51
N ALA A 124 2.80 7.54 -5.56
CA ALA A 124 3.82 8.58 -5.68
C ALA A 124 3.48 9.77 -4.79
N ILE A 125 4.40 10.14 -3.92
CA ILE A 125 4.23 11.26 -2.98
C ILE A 125 5.41 12.22 -3.11
N ASN A 126 5.11 13.52 -3.19
CA ASN A 126 6.11 14.55 -3.12
C ASN A 126 6.02 15.26 -1.76
N LYS A 127 7.14 15.36 -1.04
CA LYS A 127 7.18 15.95 0.30
C LYS A 127 6.68 17.39 0.35
N ASN A 128 6.87 18.15 -0.73
CA ASN A 128 6.49 19.55 -0.78
C ASN A 128 4.99 19.78 -1.00
N LEU A 129 4.30 18.76 -1.51
CA LEU A 129 2.87 18.83 -1.84
C LEU A 129 1.98 18.09 -0.84
N VAL A 130 2.57 17.26 0.01
CA VAL A 130 1.81 16.42 0.92
C VAL A 130 1.32 17.21 2.14
N ASN A 131 0.07 16.98 2.50
CA ASN A 131 -0.51 17.43 3.76
C ASN A 131 -1.55 16.39 4.20
N ARG A 132 -2.07 16.54 5.42
CA ARG A 132 -3.03 15.57 5.98
C ARG A 132 -4.24 15.35 5.07
N LYS A 133 -4.79 16.42 4.54
CA LYS A 133 -5.97 16.37 3.69
C LYS A 133 -5.72 15.63 2.37
N SER A 134 -4.57 15.88 1.74
CA SER A 134 -4.19 15.17 0.51
C SER A 134 -3.95 13.69 0.77
N ILE A 135 -3.33 13.33 1.89
CA ILE A 135 -3.11 11.93 2.29
C ILE A 135 -4.44 11.21 2.49
N GLU A 136 -5.39 11.82 3.19
CA GLU A 136 -6.72 11.23 3.38
C GLU A 136 -7.41 10.98 2.04
N LYS A 137 -7.39 11.95 1.15
CA LYS A 137 -8.01 11.83 -0.18
C LYS A 137 -7.37 10.73 -1.02
N ILE A 138 -6.06 10.68 -1.07
CA ILE A 138 -5.32 9.66 -1.83
C ILE A 138 -5.60 8.27 -1.24
N SER A 139 -5.58 8.14 0.09
CA SER A 139 -5.84 6.87 0.77
C SER A 139 -7.25 6.36 0.49
N GLU A 140 -8.25 7.23 0.50
CA GLU A 140 -9.62 6.88 0.14
C GLU A 140 -9.71 6.40 -1.31
N ASN A 141 -9.03 7.06 -2.24
CA ASN A 141 -9.02 6.67 -3.65
C ASN A 141 -8.37 5.30 -3.86
N VAL A 142 -7.24 5.02 -3.19
CA VAL A 142 -6.57 3.72 -3.26
C VAL A 142 -7.50 2.62 -2.77
N ALA A 143 -8.09 2.80 -1.60
CA ALA A 143 -9.00 1.82 -1.00
C ALA A 143 -10.27 1.63 -1.84
N LYS A 144 -10.80 2.70 -2.44
CA LYS A 144 -11.98 2.64 -3.29
C LYS A 144 -11.77 1.77 -4.53
N GLY A 145 -10.53 1.71 -5.06
CA GLY A 145 -10.19 0.87 -6.21
C GLY A 145 -10.08 -0.61 -5.90
N ILE A 146 -10.01 -0.96 -4.63
CA ILE A 146 -9.92 -2.34 -4.15
C ILE A 146 -11.32 -2.84 -3.78
#